data_fd76eabe4a062415616297c103814a10
#
_entry.id   fd76eabe4a062415616297c103814a10
#
_cell.length_a   1.000
_cell.length_b   1.000
_cell.length_c   1.000
_cell.angle_alpha   90.00
_cell.angle_beta   90.00
_cell.angle_gamma   90.00
#
_symmetry.space_group_name_H-M   'P 1'
#
loop_
_entity.id
_entity.type
_entity.pdbx_description
1 polymer ?
#
loop_
_entity_poly.entity_id
_entity_poly.type
_entity_poly.pdbx_seq_one_letter_code
_entity_poly.pdbx_strand_id
1 'polypeptide(L)'
;KLSGQTAAGLFGMMTRGVGKILVITGYFSSMLNNSRVDGFVEEIKNISPKLEIAGVQGSFNNADEVEHIIENAMMSISGINGIFVVSGGQEGIVEAFRKLGVEQRPYVVIYDQTAKNETLLKEGTADFLIDQNGFEQGYRPPRILADILLNGTYPDTEYLYTGIDIKTKYNL
;
A
#
# COMPACT_ATOMS: atom_id res chain seq x y z
N LYS A 1 -11.21 0.41 1.51
CA LYS A 1 -11.20 1.41 2.59
C LYS A 1 -10.51 0.84 3.84
N LEU A 2 -10.95 -0.30 4.39
CA LEU A 2 -10.35 -0.92 5.59
C LEU A 2 -8.83 -1.12 5.49
N SER A 3 -8.32 -1.57 4.36
CA SER A 3 -6.86 -1.76 4.17
C SER A 3 -6.08 -0.45 4.26
N GLY A 4 -6.65 0.66 3.79
CA GLY A 4 -6.07 1.99 3.98
C GLY A 4 -6.06 2.41 5.45
N GLN A 5 -7.13 2.16 6.19
CA GLN A 5 -7.19 2.38 7.64
C GLN A 5 -6.16 1.52 8.37
N THR A 6 -5.98 0.25 7.96
CA THR A 6 -4.93 -0.62 8.48
C THR A 6 -3.53 0.00 8.29
N ALA A 7 -3.24 0.51 7.08
CA ALA A 7 -1.98 1.20 6.82
C ALA A 7 -1.79 2.43 7.74
N ALA A 8 -2.84 3.21 7.96
CA ALA A 8 -2.81 4.36 8.86
C ALA A 8 -2.44 3.95 10.28
N GLY A 9 -3.04 2.87 10.80
CA GLY A 9 -2.69 2.31 12.11
C GLY A 9 -1.22 1.91 12.21
N LEU A 10 -0.67 1.24 11.16
CA LEU A 10 0.74 0.88 11.10
C LEU A 10 1.65 2.11 11.14
N PHE A 11 1.38 3.13 10.30
CA PHE A 11 2.16 4.37 10.33
C PHE A 11 2.04 5.11 11.66
N GLY A 12 0.84 5.18 12.24
CA GLY A 12 0.65 5.79 13.56
C GLY A 12 1.55 5.17 14.63
N MET A 13 1.67 3.85 14.63
CA MET A 13 2.56 3.12 15.55
C MET A 13 4.04 3.36 15.25
N MET A 14 4.46 3.21 13.99
CA MET A 14 5.88 3.33 13.60
C MET A 14 6.43 4.73 13.81
N THR A 15 5.66 5.76 13.45
CA THR A 15 6.06 7.17 13.53
C THR A 15 5.76 7.80 14.90
N ARG A 16 5.13 7.06 15.81
CA ARG A 16 4.57 7.59 17.07
C ARG A 16 3.60 8.75 16.85
N GLY A 17 2.90 8.72 15.73
CA GLY A 17 1.90 9.69 15.34
C GLY A 17 2.43 11.08 14.95
N VAL A 18 3.72 11.20 14.56
CA VAL A 18 4.36 12.48 14.22
C VAL A 18 5.17 12.35 12.95
N GLY A 19 5.22 13.40 12.13
CA GLY A 19 6.01 13.48 10.90
C GLY A 19 5.17 13.62 9.66
N LYS A 20 5.69 13.19 8.53
CA LYS A 20 5.04 13.33 7.22
C LYS A 20 5.06 12.03 6.44
N ILE A 21 3.93 11.70 5.83
CA ILE A 21 3.79 10.51 4.99
C ILE A 21 3.60 10.95 3.54
N LEU A 22 4.45 10.46 2.66
CA LEU A 22 4.25 10.52 1.21
C LEU A 22 3.37 9.36 0.78
N VAL A 23 2.27 9.63 0.09
CA VAL A 23 1.38 8.62 -0.45
C VAL A 23 1.55 8.55 -1.96
N ILE A 24 1.83 7.35 -2.48
CA ILE A 24 1.99 7.11 -3.92
C ILE A 24 0.92 6.13 -4.37
N THR A 25 0.01 6.60 -5.21
CA THR A 25 -1.04 5.78 -5.82
C THR A 25 -0.69 5.41 -7.25
N GLY A 26 -1.42 4.49 -7.87
CA GLY A 26 -1.26 4.20 -9.30
C GLY A 26 -1.96 5.25 -10.15
N TYR A 27 -3.21 4.98 -10.48
CA TYR A 27 -4.05 5.88 -11.28
C TYR A 27 -5.13 6.52 -10.41
N PHE A 28 -5.28 7.84 -10.47
CA PHE A 28 -6.37 8.56 -9.79
C PHE A 28 -7.78 8.20 -10.32
N SER A 29 -7.88 7.60 -11.50
CA SER A 29 -9.14 7.05 -12.02
C SER A 29 -9.54 5.71 -11.39
N SER A 30 -8.67 5.08 -10.62
CA SER A 30 -8.95 3.80 -9.96
C SER A 30 -9.74 4.00 -8.67
N MET A 31 -11.02 3.61 -8.68
CA MET A 31 -11.87 3.65 -7.48
C MET A 31 -11.29 2.83 -6.32
N LEU A 32 -10.65 1.69 -6.61
CA LEU A 32 -10.01 0.86 -5.60
C LEU A 32 -8.88 1.59 -4.88
N ASN A 33 -7.97 2.21 -5.66
CA ASN A 33 -6.86 2.95 -5.10
C ASN A 33 -7.34 4.17 -4.32
N ASN A 34 -8.32 4.90 -4.85
CA ASN A 34 -8.91 6.05 -4.16
C ASN A 34 -9.53 5.64 -2.83
N SER A 35 -10.27 4.53 -2.79
CA SER A 35 -10.85 4.00 -1.54
C SER A 35 -9.78 3.62 -0.49
N ARG A 36 -8.60 3.14 -0.92
CA ARG A 36 -7.47 2.88 -0.02
C ARG A 36 -6.88 4.19 0.52
N VAL A 37 -6.63 5.16 -0.37
CA VAL A 37 -6.11 6.49 0.00
C VAL A 37 -7.08 7.22 0.93
N ASP A 38 -8.38 7.24 0.61
CA ASP A 38 -9.39 7.89 1.44
C ASP A 38 -9.44 7.26 2.85
N GLY A 39 -9.44 5.92 2.92
CA GLY A 39 -9.39 5.23 4.21
C GLY A 39 -8.15 5.55 5.02
N PHE A 40 -6.99 5.67 4.36
CA PHE A 40 -5.74 6.07 4.99
C PHE A 40 -5.79 7.50 5.53
N VAL A 41 -6.18 8.45 4.69
CA VAL A 41 -6.21 9.89 5.04
C VAL A 41 -7.23 10.17 6.14
N GLU A 42 -8.43 9.59 6.06
CA GLU A 42 -9.45 9.72 7.11
C GLU A 42 -8.95 9.18 8.45
N GLU A 43 -8.35 7.99 8.44
CA GLU A 43 -7.90 7.35 9.68
C GLU A 43 -6.71 8.09 10.30
N ILE A 44 -5.73 8.55 9.51
CA ILE A 44 -4.61 9.37 10.03
C ILE A 44 -5.13 10.59 10.78
N LYS A 45 -6.12 11.29 10.24
CA LYS A 45 -6.73 12.46 10.91
C LYS A 45 -7.35 12.12 12.26
N ASN A 46 -7.93 10.92 12.37
CA ASN A 46 -8.61 10.47 13.58
C ASN A 46 -7.64 10.03 14.68
N ILE A 47 -6.64 9.19 14.32
CA ILE A 47 -5.77 8.54 15.31
C ILE A 47 -4.42 9.22 15.53
N SER A 48 -3.96 10.01 14.56
CA SER A 48 -2.63 10.64 14.58
C SER A 48 -2.65 12.03 13.96
N PRO A 49 -3.34 13.00 14.57
CA PRO A 49 -3.57 14.32 13.97
C PRO A 49 -2.30 15.18 13.78
N LYS A 50 -1.16 14.76 14.35
CA LYS A 50 0.16 15.38 14.14
C LYS A 50 0.98 14.71 13.04
N LEU A 51 0.45 13.64 12.45
CA LEU A 51 1.04 12.96 11.32
C LEU A 51 0.45 13.52 10.03
N GLU A 52 1.23 14.27 9.30
CA GLU A 52 0.78 15.01 8.11
C GLU A 52 0.88 14.15 6.85
N ILE A 53 0.00 14.38 5.89
CA ILE A 53 0.14 13.86 4.54
C ILE A 53 0.94 14.87 3.71
N ALA A 54 2.18 14.52 3.37
CA ALA A 54 3.07 15.37 2.58
C ALA A 54 2.56 15.59 1.15
N GLY A 55 1.82 14.61 0.63
CA GLY A 55 1.20 14.66 -0.69
C GLY A 55 0.67 13.31 -1.09
N VAL A 56 -0.22 13.30 -2.10
CA VAL A 56 -0.71 12.11 -2.79
C VAL A 56 -0.35 12.24 -4.25
N GLN A 57 0.49 11.35 -4.77
CA GLN A 57 0.98 11.42 -6.15
C GLN A 57 0.66 10.14 -6.93
N GLY A 58 0.40 10.28 -8.23
CA GLY A 58 0.10 9.17 -9.12
C GLY A 58 1.35 8.69 -9.85
N SER A 59 1.69 7.41 -9.73
CA SER A 59 2.86 6.79 -10.38
C SER A 59 2.53 5.99 -11.63
N PHE A 60 1.25 5.87 -11.98
CA PHE A 60 0.80 5.02 -13.09
C PHE A 60 1.26 3.55 -12.98
N ASN A 61 1.55 3.07 -11.76
CA ASN A 61 2.16 1.78 -11.46
C ASN A 61 3.55 1.57 -12.09
N ASN A 62 4.26 2.64 -12.38
CA ASN A 62 5.58 2.64 -13.02
C ASN A 62 6.65 2.83 -11.96
N ALA A 63 7.69 1.97 -11.98
CA ALA A 63 8.77 2.00 -11.00
C ALA A 63 9.63 3.27 -11.12
N ASP A 64 9.93 3.72 -12.34
CA ASP A 64 10.70 4.94 -12.56
C ASP A 64 9.96 6.18 -12.04
N GLU A 65 8.64 6.21 -12.17
CA GLU A 65 7.82 7.29 -11.61
C GLU A 65 7.79 7.24 -10.07
N VAL A 66 7.69 6.05 -9.47
CA VAL A 66 7.79 5.90 -8.01
C VAL A 66 9.14 6.41 -7.51
N GLU A 67 10.23 6.06 -8.20
CA GLU A 67 11.57 6.53 -7.92
C GLU A 67 11.64 8.06 -7.96
N HIS A 68 11.24 8.69 -9.07
CA HIS A 68 11.26 10.14 -9.24
C HIS A 68 10.39 10.88 -8.22
N ILE A 69 9.22 10.34 -7.90
CA ILE A 69 8.33 10.91 -6.88
C ILE A 69 9.02 10.94 -5.51
N ILE A 70 9.66 9.83 -5.12
CA ILE A 70 10.36 9.73 -3.83
C ILE A 70 11.56 10.67 -3.80
N GLU A 71 12.40 10.68 -4.83
CA GLU A 71 13.55 11.57 -4.92
C GLU A 71 13.14 13.04 -4.77
N ASN A 72 12.17 13.49 -5.59
CA ASN A 72 11.70 14.87 -5.58
C ASN A 72 11.07 15.24 -4.22
N ALA A 73 10.27 14.37 -3.64
CA ALA A 73 9.61 14.64 -2.37
C ALA A 73 10.63 14.73 -1.22
N MET A 74 11.58 13.80 -1.14
CA MET A 74 12.59 13.79 -0.08
C MET A 74 13.59 14.95 -0.18
N MET A 75 13.88 15.43 -1.40
CA MET A 75 14.71 16.62 -1.59
C MET A 75 13.97 17.93 -1.28
N SER A 76 12.66 17.99 -1.50
CA SER A 76 11.89 19.22 -1.41
C SER A 76 11.13 19.40 -0.10
N ILE A 77 10.80 18.30 0.59
CA ILE A 77 9.98 18.31 1.79
C ILE A 77 10.76 17.69 2.95
N SER A 78 11.09 18.50 3.94
CA SER A 78 11.75 17.98 5.15
C SER A 78 10.77 17.21 6.05
N GLY A 79 11.29 16.19 6.73
CA GLY A 79 10.56 15.46 7.76
C GLY A 79 9.64 14.35 7.21
N ILE A 80 9.81 13.93 5.96
CA ILE A 80 9.18 12.70 5.46
C ILE A 80 9.78 11.52 6.21
N ASN A 81 8.97 10.84 7.00
CA ASN A 81 9.36 9.67 7.77
C ASN A 81 8.52 8.43 7.43
N GLY A 82 7.65 8.53 6.44
CA GLY A 82 6.90 7.40 5.92
C GLY A 82 6.58 7.53 4.42
N ILE A 83 6.55 6.40 3.74
CA ILE A 83 6.16 6.26 2.34
C ILE A 83 5.12 5.14 2.23
N PHE A 84 3.97 5.47 1.69
CA PHE A 84 2.86 4.55 1.48
C PHE A 84 2.63 4.34 -0.02
N VAL A 85 3.00 3.18 -0.56
CA VAL A 85 2.75 2.84 -1.96
C VAL A 85 1.50 1.97 -2.06
N VAL A 86 0.43 2.57 -2.55
CA VAL A 86 -0.94 2.03 -2.56
C VAL A 86 -1.18 1.03 -3.71
N SER A 87 -0.31 1.05 -4.73
CA SER A 87 -0.47 0.27 -5.95
C SER A 87 0.89 -0.24 -6.46
N GLY A 88 1.06 -0.49 -7.77
CA GLY A 88 2.28 -1.01 -8.37
C GLY A 88 3.45 -0.02 -8.45
N GLY A 89 4.61 -0.53 -8.88
CA GLY A 89 5.84 0.26 -9.05
C GLY A 89 6.76 0.29 -7.82
N GLN A 90 6.51 -0.57 -6.83
CA GLN A 90 7.24 -0.59 -5.56
C GLN A 90 8.75 -0.79 -5.71
N GLU A 91 9.21 -1.40 -6.80
CA GLU A 91 10.63 -1.59 -7.10
C GLU A 91 11.41 -0.26 -7.18
N GLY A 92 10.74 0.83 -7.59
CA GLY A 92 11.33 2.17 -7.65
C GLY A 92 11.80 2.72 -6.29
N ILE A 93 11.28 2.19 -5.18
CA ILE A 93 11.71 2.57 -3.83
C ILE A 93 13.19 2.25 -3.62
N VAL A 94 13.65 1.10 -4.10
CA VAL A 94 15.04 0.65 -3.96
C VAL A 94 16.01 1.64 -4.62
N GLU A 95 15.72 2.00 -5.87
CA GLU A 95 16.56 2.92 -6.64
C GLU A 95 16.54 4.33 -6.06
N ALA A 96 15.38 4.82 -5.62
CA ALA A 96 15.28 6.12 -4.95
C ALA A 96 16.17 6.16 -3.68
N PHE A 97 16.07 5.15 -2.81
CA PHE A 97 16.88 5.10 -1.58
C PHE A 97 18.38 4.97 -1.87
N ARG A 98 18.75 4.18 -2.89
CA ARG A 98 20.13 4.03 -3.32
C ARG A 98 20.72 5.36 -3.81
N LYS A 99 19.99 6.09 -4.66
CA LYS A 99 20.43 7.38 -5.22
C LYS A 99 20.53 8.47 -4.16
N LEU A 100 19.57 8.50 -3.25
CA LEU A 100 19.54 9.48 -2.15
C LEU A 100 20.60 9.21 -1.06
N GLY A 101 21.20 8.03 -1.05
CA GLY A 101 22.17 7.65 -0.03
C GLY A 101 21.59 7.69 1.39
N VAL A 102 20.35 7.23 1.56
CA VAL A 102 19.59 7.40 2.79
C VAL A 102 20.16 6.52 3.90
N GLU A 103 20.78 7.13 4.94
CA GLU A 103 21.25 6.40 6.13
C GLU A 103 20.09 5.91 7.02
N GLN A 104 19.08 6.76 7.20
CA GLN A 104 17.86 6.44 7.93
C GLN A 104 16.68 6.60 6.98
N ARG A 105 16.25 5.47 6.39
CA ARG A 105 15.12 5.49 5.47
C ARG A 105 13.78 5.75 6.18
N PRO A 106 12.82 6.39 5.50
CA PRO A 106 11.43 6.42 5.95
C PRO A 106 10.86 5.01 6.15
N TYR A 107 9.85 4.88 7.02
CA TYR A 107 9.05 3.66 7.09
C TYR A 107 8.27 3.46 5.79
N VAL A 108 8.18 2.22 5.33
CA VAL A 108 7.55 1.88 4.06
C VAL A 108 6.47 0.83 4.25
N VAL A 109 5.25 1.14 3.79
CA VAL A 109 4.15 0.20 3.70
C VAL A 109 3.74 0.06 2.24
N ILE A 110 3.62 -1.18 1.78
CA ILE A 110 3.26 -1.53 0.40
C ILE A 110 2.07 -2.49 0.36
N TYR A 111 1.53 -2.73 -0.83
CA TYR A 111 0.45 -3.67 -1.07
C TYR A 111 0.88 -4.88 -1.89
N ASP A 112 0.10 -5.94 -1.73
CA ASP A 112 0.03 -7.16 -2.51
C ASP A 112 1.26 -8.07 -2.40
N GLN A 113 1.03 -9.31 -1.97
CA GLN A 113 2.06 -10.33 -1.80
C GLN A 113 2.47 -10.91 -3.17
N THR A 114 3.44 -10.26 -3.80
CA THR A 114 4.12 -10.73 -5.02
C THR A 114 5.55 -11.11 -4.69
N ALA A 115 6.18 -11.96 -5.52
CA ALA A 115 7.58 -12.36 -5.32
C ALA A 115 8.55 -11.16 -5.21
N LYS A 116 8.30 -10.08 -5.98
CA LYS A 116 9.07 -8.85 -5.92
C LYS A 116 8.89 -8.11 -4.60
N ASN A 117 7.65 -7.99 -4.13
CA ASN A 117 7.32 -7.30 -2.89
C ASN A 117 7.80 -8.07 -1.65
N GLU A 118 7.79 -9.40 -1.70
CA GLU A 118 8.43 -10.22 -0.67
C GLU A 118 9.94 -9.95 -0.58
N THR A 119 10.60 -9.74 -1.71
CA THR A 119 12.03 -9.36 -1.72
C THR A 119 12.24 -8.03 -1.02
N LEU A 120 11.39 -7.02 -1.27
CA LEU A 120 11.49 -5.72 -0.58
C LEU A 120 11.34 -5.85 0.95
N LEU A 121 10.48 -6.75 1.43
CA LEU A 121 10.38 -7.05 2.85
C LEU A 121 11.62 -7.77 3.40
N LYS A 122 12.11 -8.80 2.69
CA LYS A 122 13.28 -9.61 3.10
C LYS A 122 14.54 -8.76 3.19
N GLU A 123 14.73 -7.86 2.26
CA GLU A 123 15.86 -6.93 2.19
C GLU A 123 15.72 -5.70 3.10
N GLY A 124 14.55 -5.53 3.71
CA GLY A 124 14.30 -4.43 4.63
C GLY A 124 14.05 -3.09 3.94
N THR A 125 13.72 -3.06 2.66
CA THR A 125 13.27 -1.87 1.94
C THR A 125 11.87 -1.47 2.37
N ALA A 126 10.98 -2.44 2.55
CA ALA A 126 9.65 -2.25 3.13
C ALA A 126 9.58 -2.82 4.55
N ASP A 127 8.76 -2.21 5.40
CA ASP A 127 8.51 -2.64 6.78
C ASP A 127 7.30 -3.56 6.87
N PHE A 128 6.24 -3.22 6.14
CA PHE A 128 5.00 -3.99 6.08
C PHE A 128 4.46 -4.08 4.66
N LEU A 129 3.87 -5.23 4.38
CA LEU A 129 3.09 -5.47 3.18
C LEU A 129 1.65 -5.81 3.61
N ILE A 130 0.68 -5.16 3.01
CA ILE A 130 -0.74 -5.47 3.19
C ILE A 130 -1.17 -6.39 2.07
N ASP A 131 -1.42 -7.66 2.39
CA ASP A 131 -1.97 -8.62 1.45
C ASP A 131 -3.49 -8.69 1.56
N GLN A 132 -4.14 -8.86 0.43
CA GLN A 132 -5.59 -8.92 0.31
C GLN A 132 -6.07 -10.29 -0.17
N ASN A 133 -5.24 -11.30 -0.04
CA ASN A 133 -5.49 -12.66 -0.50
C ASN A 133 -5.79 -12.70 -2.01
N GLY A 134 -4.78 -12.36 -2.82
CA GLY A 134 -4.89 -12.33 -4.28
C GLY A 134 -5.29 -13.68 -4.88
N PHE A 135 -4.91 -14.80 -4.24
CA PHE A 135 -5.33 -16.13 -4.67
C PHE A 135 -6.86 -16.28 -4.60
N GLU A 136 -7.48 -15.94 -3.48
CA GLU A 136 -8.94 -16.02 -3.34
C GLU A 136 -9.67 -15.07 -4.29
N GLN A 137 -9.11 -13.88 -4.53
CA GLN A 137 -9.68 -12.92 -5.49
C GLN A 137 -9.65 -13.44 -6.92
N GLY A 138 -8.66 -14.23 -7.30
CA GLY A 138 -8.60 -14.87 -8.60
C GLY A 138 -9.39 -16.17 -8.70
N TYR A 139 -9.39 -16.98 -7.64
CA TYR A 139 -10.00 -18.31 -7.62
C TYR A 139 -11.52 -18.29 -7.43
N ARG A 140 -12.01 -17.47 -6.51
CA ARG A 140 -13.44 -17.47 -6.12
C ARG A 140 -14.39 -17.02 -7.22
N PRO A 141 -14.15 -15.96 -8.00
CA PRO A 141 -15.09 -15.52 -9.04
C PRO A 141 -15.38 -16.55 -10.13
N PRO A 142 -14.37 -17.22 -10.76
CA PRO A 142 -14.66 -18.26 -11.76
C PRO A 142 -15.40 -19.44 -11.16
N ARG A 143 -15.16 -19.79 -9.90
CA ARG A 143 -15.88 -20.86 -9.23
C ARG A 143 -17.36 -20.51 -9.01
N ILE A 144 -17.64 -19.30 -8.53
CA ILE A 144 -19.02 -18.79 -8.38
C ILE A 144 -19.73 -18.78 -9.73
N LEU A 145 -19.06 -18.31 -10.79
CA LEU A 145 -19.63 -18.31 -12.13
C LEU A 145 -19.97 -19.73 -12.61
N ALA A 146 -19.09 -20.71 -12.36
CA ALA A 146 -19.34 -22.11 -12.68
C ALA A 146 -20.55 -22.66 -11.90
N ASP A 147 -20.66 -22.37 -10.61
CA ASP A 147 -21.79 -22.80 -9.79
C ASP A 147 -23.13 -22.19 -10.27
N ILE A 148 -23.14 -20.93 -10.69
CA ILE A 148 -24.32 -20.29 -11.29
C ILE A 148 -24.70 -20.99 -12.61
N LEU A 149 -23.74 -21.19 -13.49
CA LEU A 149 -24.00 -21.72 -14.84
C LEU A 149 -24.38 -23.21 -14.84
N LEU A 150 -23.78 -24.01 -13.95
CA LEU A 150 -23.97 -25.45 -13.93
C LEU A 150 -25.09 -25.88 -12.97
N ASN A 151 -25.23 -25.21 -11.86
CA ASN A 151 -26.11 -25.62 -10.76
C ASN A 151 -27.23 -24.62 -10.46
N GLY A 152 -27.23 -23.43 -11.09
CA GLY A 152 -28.17 -22.37 -10.78
C GLY A 152 -28.01 -21.79 -9.37
N THR A 153 -26.85 -22.03 -8.72
CA THR A 153 -26.59 -21.59 -7.35
C THR A 153 -25.97 -20.19 -7.34
N TYR A 154 -26.67 -19.24 -6.74
CA TYR A 154 -26.20 -17.85 -6.61
C TYR A 154 -25.63 -17.61 -5.21
N PRO A 155 -24.65 -16.70 -5.06
CA PRO A 155 -24.17 -16.29 -3.74
C PRO A 155 -25.27 -15.57 -2.96
N ASP A 156 -25.28 -15.76 -1.64
CA ASP A 156 -26.28 -15.16 -0.74
C ASP A 156 -26.06 -13.65 -0.51
N THR A 157 -24.90 -13.13 -0.90
CA THR A 157 -24.52 -11.72 -0.70
C THR A 157 -24.01 -11.10 -1.98
N GLU A 158 -24.27 -9.80 -2.15
CA GLU A 158 -23.80 -9.02 -3.30
C GLU A 158 -22.27 -8.84 -3.30
N TYR A 159 -21.68 -8.73 -2.10
CA TYR A 159 -20.24 -8.50 -1.93
C TYR A 159 -19.61 -9.62 -1.11
N LEU A 160 -18.54 -10.19 -1.64
CA LEU A 160 -17.70 -11.18 -0.97
C LEU A 160 -16.32 -10.58 -0.74
N TYR A 161 -16.04 -10.18 0.49
CA TYR A 161 -14.75 -9.61 0.86
C TYR A 161 -13.72 -10.69 1.18
N THR A 162 -12.47 -10.43 0.83
CA THR A 162 -11.31 -11.22 1.28
C THR A 162 -10.74 -10.64 2.56
N GLY A 163 -9.99 -11.45 3.31
CA GLY A 163 -9.25 -10.99 4.48
C GLY A 163 -8.15 -9.98 4.10
N ILE A 164 -7.68 -9.26 5.12
CA ILE A 164 -6.51 -8.38 5.03
C ILE A 164 -5.46 -8.96 5.97
N ASP A 165 -4.30 -9.33 5.42
CA ASP A 165 -3.16 -9.82 6.17
C ASP A 165 -2.03 -8.80 6.18
N ILE A 166 -1.42 -8.61 7.35
CA ILE A 166 -0.22 -7.80 7.50
C ILE A 166 0.99 -8.75 7.46
N LYS A 167 1.83 -8.58 6.44
CA LYS A 167 3.06 -9.35 6.26
C LYS A 167 4.29 -8.54 6.65
N THR A 168 5.21 -9.25 7.25
CA THR A 168 6.56 -8.82 7.59
C THR A 168 7.55 -9.84 7.01
N LYS A 169 8.83 -9.59 7.08
CA LYS A 169 9.85 -10.57 6.66
C LYS A 169 9.81 -11.91 7.43
N TYR A 170 9.04 -12.02 8.51
CA TYR A 170 8.98 -13.20 9.38
C TYR A 170 7.76 -14.09 9.14
N ASN A 171 6.74 -13.60 8.40
CA ASN A 171 5.49 -14.33 8.16
C ASN A 171 5.06 -14.34 6.68
N LEU A 172 6.04 -14.39 5.80
CA LEU A 172 5.87 -14.54 4.35
C LEU A 172 5.50 -15.97 3.97
#